data_639125ce939b211cda42a083c542fbd7
#
_entry.id   639125ce939b211cda42a083c542fbd7
#
_cell.length_a   1.000
_cell.length_b   1.000
_cell.length_c   1.000
_cell.angle_alpha   90.00
_cell.angle_beta   90.00
_cell.angle_gamma   90.00
#
_symmetry.space_group_name_H-M   'P 1'
#
loop_
_entity.id
_entity.type
_entity.pdbx_description
1 polymer ?
#
loop_
_entity_poly.entity_id
_entity_poly.type
_entity_poly.pdbx_seq_one_letter_code
_entity_poly.pdbx_strand_id
1 'polypeptide(L)'
;MWQNVRIWLTGVLLTVANALWAQAAYDFISSNWHFSASNYSIYPDSVQQHLTPPPAGKHPFYLSHYGRHGSRYLNRRMAYDIPYQMLCRADSAGQLTALGKRVKAELATVIAGSEGRWGDLSDIGKQQMKSIATRMAANYPEIFAGQAVVQARSTIVNRCVMSMGTTVQQLAALNPQLTIDMNASQRDTWFLNHQDKQLRDSMKSKRATTAYDEFWKPYTKNPRLMKLLFVNPDSLGRLVSEKWLSYYLLKTALIQQNTQQADSTTIISLFTNDDIHHFWQIENAWWYTQHGACLLNGGNQPYTQRFLLRKLIADADSCLRLQNPGAQLRFGHETVLLPLACLLGLNGFHFQASRLADLEPHGWWACLVFPMAANIQFVFYRKDIHDRDVIFKVLLNEREATLPLPSSIAPYYHWSDFRHYYLQKLDKYSQERKK
;
A
#
# COMPACT_ATOMS: atom_id res chain seq x y z
N MET A 1 2.64 -48.32 -4.81
CA MET A 1 2.91 -47.94 -3.40
C MET A 1 3.77 -46.69 -3.26
N TRP A 2 4.85 -46.53 -4.02
CA TRP A 2 5.74 -45.36 -3.94
C TRP A 2 5.17 -44.03 -4.46
N GLN A 3 4.22 -44.01 -5.39
CA GLN A 3 3.56 -42.77 -5.86
C GLN A 3 2.63 -42.18 -4.81
N ASN A 4 1.93 -43.03 -4.04
CA ASN A 4 1.03 -42.53 -2.99
C ASN A 4 1.80 -41.91 -1.79
N VAL A 5 2.98 -42.47 -1.47
CA VAL A 5 3.84 -41.94 -0.39
C VAL A 5 4.41 -40.56 -0.77
N ARG A 6 4.77 -40.33 -2.03
CA ARG A 6 5.24 -39.00 -2.50
C ARG A 6 4.14 -37.94 -2.46
N ILE A 7 2.91 -38.31 -2.79
CA ILE A 7 1.76 -37.39 -2.73
C ILE A 7 1.43 -37.04 -1.27
N TRP A 8 1.52 -37.99 -0.34
CA TRP A 8 1.32 -37.74 1.09
C TRP A 8 2.43 -36.87 1.68
N LEU A 9 3.69 -37.11 1.35
CA LEU A 9 4.82 -36.29 1.83
C LEU A 9 4.79 -34.86 1.29
N THR A 10 4.43 -34.63 0.03
CA THR A 10 4.26 -33.29 -0.53
C THR A 10 3.04 -32.57 0.05
N GLY A 11 1.95 -33.28 0.31
CA GLY A 11 0.77 -32.70 0.98
C GLY A 11 1.06 -32.27 2.42
N VAL A 12 1.77 -33.10 3.19
CA VAL A 12 2.17 -32.78 4.57
C VAL A 12 3.17 -31.62 4.61
N LEU A 13 4.15 -31.58 3.72
CA LEU A 13 5.12 -30.48 3.65
C LEU A 13 4.45 -29.16 3.28
N LEU A 14 3.48 -29.15 2.36
CA LEU A 14 2.71 -27.96 1.99
C LEU A 14 1.82 -27.47 3.13
N THR A 15 1.18 -28.38 3.87
CA THR A 15 0.35 -28.00 5.04
C THR A 15 1.18 -27.46 6.19
N VAL A 16 2.35 -28.03 6.46
CA VAL A 16 3.28 -27.53 7.48
C VAL A 16 3.84 -26.16 7.08
N ALA A 17 4.25 -25.96 5.82
CA ALA A 17 4.72 -24.67 5.34
C ALA A 17 3.64 -23.60 5.44
N ASN A 18 2.40 -23.89 5.03
CA ASN A 18 1.29 -22.94 5.15
C ASN A 18 0.96 -22.57 6.61
N ALA A 19 1.04 -23.54 7.53
CA ALA A 19 0.84 -23.26 8.96
C ALA A 19 1.94 -22.38 9.54
N LEU A 20 3.19 -22.57 9.13
CA LEU A 20 4.32 -21.74 9.56
C LEU A 20 4.19 -20.29 9.04
N TRP A 21 3.74 -20.08 7.82
CA TRP A 21 3.50 -18.74 7.28
C TRP A 21 2.31 -18.04 7.93
N ALA A 22 1.22 -18.76 8.24
CA ALA A 22 0.08 -18.21 8.95
C ALA A 22 0.46 -17.79 10.38
N GLN A 23 1.25 -18.62 11.09
CA GLN A 23 1.78 -18.25 12.40
C GLN A 23 2.72 -17.05 12.30
N ALA A 24 3.57 -16.97 11.28
CA ALA A 24 4.46 -15.83 11.05
C ALA A 24 3.69 -14.53 10.79
N ALA A 25 2.55 -14.57 10.10
CA ALA A 25 1.69 -13.41 9.90
C ALA A 25 1.04 -12.96 11.20
N TYR A 26 0.52 -13.90 11.98
CA TYR A 26 -0.05 -13.60 13.31
C TYR A 26 0.99 -12.95 14.22
N ASP A 27 2.18 -13.55 14.33
CA ASP A 27 3.26 -13.05 15.16
C ASP A 27 3.74 -11.67 14.72
N PHE A 28 3.85 -11.46 13.39
CA PHE A 28 4.21 -10.17 12.80
C PHE A 28 3.19 -9.07 13.14
N ILE A 29 1.90 -9.33 12.93
CA ILE A 29 0.83 -8.37 13.20
C ILE A 29 0.68 -8.12 14.70
N SER A 30 0.79 -9.16 15.54
CA SER A 30 0.69 -9.04 17.00
C SER A 30 1.85 -8.24 17.60
N SER A 31 3.06 -8.39 17.05
CA SER A 31 4.24 -7.63 17.47
C SER A 31 4.26 -6.20 16.92
N ASN A 32 3.56 -5.96 15.82
CA ASN A 32 3.58 -4.70 15.08
C ASN A 32 2.15 -4.32 14.66
N TRP A 33 1.27 -4.09 15.63
CA TRP A 33 -0.15 -3.80 15.39
C TRP A 33 -0.40 -2.66 14.39
N HIS A 34 0.57 -1.75 14.22
CA HIS A 34 0.51 -0.67 13.23
C HIS A 34 0.27 -1.17 11.79
N PHE A 35 0.78 -2.37 11.46
CA PHE A 35 0.58 -2.98 10.14
C PHE A 35 -0.82 -3.55 9.95
N SER A 36 -1.58 -3.79 11.03
CA SER A 36 -2.98 -4.21 10.92
C SER A 36 -3.86 -3.12 10.29
N ALA A 37 -3.42 -1.88 10.35
CA ALA A 37 -4.11 -0.75 9.72
C ALA A 37 -4.16 -0.84 8.19
N SER A 38 -3.52 -1.84 7.56
CA SER A 38 -3.53 -2.06 6.12
C SER A 38 -3.05 -0.81 5.36
N ASN A 39 -3.90 -0.20 4.54
CA ASN A 39 -3.56 1.04 3.83
C ASN A 39 -3.45 2.28 4.75
N TYR A 40 -3.71 2.16 6.03
CA TYR A 40 -3.47 3.20 7.04
C TYR A 40 -2.21 2.94 7.87
N SER A 41 -1.46 1.89 7.59
CA SER A 41 -0.18 1.62 8.25
C SER A 41 0.77 2.79 8.04
N ILE A 42 1.45 3.20 9.09
CA ILE A 42 2.46 4.26 9.00
C ILE A 42 3.68 3.77 8.21
N TYR A 43 4.34 4.68 7.49
CA TYR A 43 5.61 4.34 6.83
C TYR A 43 6.69 4.06 7.88
N PRO A 44 7.45 2.96 7.77
CA PRO A 44 8.48 2.66 8.76
C PRO A 44 9.64 3.67 8.69
N ASP A 45 9.93 4.32 9.81
CA ASP A 45 11.01 5.32 9.89
C ASP A 45 12.42 4.71 9.78
N SER A 46 12.58 3.44 10.18
CA SER A 46 13.86 2.75 10.21
C SER A 46 14.14 2.00 8.91
N VAL A 47 14.16 2.71 7.76
CA VAL A 47 14.60 2.10 6.50
C VAL A 47 16.11 2.32 6.30
N GLN A 48 16.92 1.97 7.29
CA GLN A 48 18.35 1.81 7.09
C GLN A 48 18.61 0.40 6.58
N GLN A 49 18.65 0.23 5.27
CA GLN A 49 19.18 -0.98 4.65
C GLN A 49 20.41 -0.65 3.83
N HIS A 50 21.43 -1.46 3.99
CA HIS A 50 22.57 -1.44 3.08
C HIS A 50 22.07 -1.93 1.72
N LEU A 51 21.89 -1.00 0.80
CA LEU A 51 21.57 -1.34 -0.58
C LEU A 51 22.79 -2.00 -1.23
N THR A 52 22.57 -3.06 -1.99
CA THR A 52 23.63 -3.74 -2.73
C THR A 52 24.35 -2.74 -3.64
N PRO A 53 25.69 -2.60 -3.55
CA PRO A 53 26.43 -1.68 -4.40
C PRO A 53 26.34 -2.09 -5.88
N PRO A 54 26.44 -1.14 -6.81
CA PRO A 54 26.37 -1.47 -8.24
C PRO A 54 27.58 -2.32 -8.67
N PRO A 55 27.45 -3.12 -9.74
CA PRO A 55 28.56 -3.79 -10.39
C PRO A 55 29.66 -2.80 -10.77
N ALA A 56 30.92 -3.27 -10.78
CA ALA A 56 32.08 -2.44 -11.04
C ALA A 56 31.94 -1.58 -12.31
N GLY A 57 32.21 -0.29 -12.19
CA GLY A 57 32.15 0.70 -13.27
C GLY A 57 30.73 1.15 -13.64
N LYS A 58 29.67 0.67 -13.00
CA LYS A 58 28.32 1.18 -13.18
C LYS A 58 28.00 2.24 -12.12
N HIS A 59 27.41 3.36 -12.54
CA HIS A 59 27.04 4.49 -11.68
C HIS A 59 25.55 4.80 -11.82
N PRO A 60 24.87 5.21 -10.74
CA PRO A 60 23.47 5.62 -10.83
C PRO A 60 23.38 6.94 -11.63
N PHE A 61 22.41 7.03 -12.54
CA PHE A 61 22.27 8.22 -13.39
C PHE A 61 20.82 8.68 -13.58
N TYR A 62 19.84 7.81 -13.33
CA TYR A 62 18.44 8.11 -13.49
C TYR A 62 17.60 7.39 -12.44
N LEU A 63 16.58 8.08 -11.90
CA LEU A 63 15.61 7.53 -10.97
C LEU A 63 14.19 7.77 -11.47
N SER A 64 13.41 6.68 -11.58
CA SER A 64 11.98 6.73 -11.90
C SER A 64 11.16 6.25 -10.71
N HIS A 65 10.26 7.09 -10.20
CA HIS A 65 9.52 6.85 -8.97
C HIS A 65 8.02 6.93 -9.20
N TYR A 66 7.26 6.08 -8.52
CA TYR A 66 5.84 6.26 -8.25
C TYR A 66 5.59 6.10 -6.75
N GLY A 67 5.08 7.16 -6.11
CA GLY A 67 4.80 7.19 -4.69
C GLY A 67 3.34 7.46 -4.37
N ARG A 68 2.89 6.91 -3.25
CA ARG A 68 1.66 7.25 -2.58
C ARG A 68 1.84 8.54 -1.78
N HIS A 69 0.77 9.32 -1.59
CA HIS A 69 0.77 10.44 -0.63
C HIS A 69 1.16 9.98 0.78
N GLY A 70 1.67 10.88 1.60
CA GLY A 70 2.01 10.64 3.00
C GLY A 70 0.81 10.36 3.90
N SER A 71 1.07 10.17 5.19
CA SER A 71 0.05 10.01 6.23
C SER A 71 -1.00 11.11 6.18
N ARG A 72 -2.25 10.75 6.45
CA ARG A 72 -3.42 11.61 6.30
C ARG A 72 -4.54 11.24 7.27
N TYR A 73 -5.50 12.12 7.43
CA TYR A 73 -6.76 11.84 8.12
C TYR A 73 -7.66 10.91 7.30
N LEU A 74 -8.69 10.30 7.92
CA LEU A 74 -9.69 9.53 7.17
C LEU A 74 -10.35 10.39 6.10
N ASN A 75 -10.69 9.79 4.96
CA ASN A 75 -11.23 10.53 3.81
C ASN A 75 -12.62 11.11 4.04
N ARG A 76 -13.38 10.58 5.01
CA ARG A 76 -14.79 10.93 5.22
C ARG A 76 -15.10 10.98 6.70
N ARG A 77 -15.80 12.00 7.13
CA ARG A 77 -16.35 12.14 8.47
C ARG A 77 -17.16 10.91 8.91
N MET A 78 -17.97 10.37 8.01
CA MET A 78 -18.81 9.20 8.29
C MET A 78 -18.06 8.02 8.95
N ALA A 79 -16.79 7.80 8.60
CA ALA A 79 -16.01 6.71 9.19
C ALA A 79 -15.73 6.90 10.67
N TYR A 80 -15.65 8.15 11.14
CA TYR A 80 -15.56 8.50 12.56
C TYR A 80 -16.95 8.53 13.22
N ASP A 81 -17.97 9.03 12.51
CA ASP A 81 -19.32 9.19 13.05
C ASP A 81 -20.01 7.85 13.33
N ILE A 82 -19.79 6.80 12.54
CA ILE A 82 -20.46 5.52 12.69
C ILE A 82 -20.34 4.95 14.11
N PRO A 83 -19.13 4.73 14.67
CA PRO A 83 -18.99 4.21 16.03
C PRO A 83 -19.47 5.21 17.08
N TYR A 84 -19.22 6.51 16.88
CA TYR A 84 -19.63 7.57 17.81
C TYR A 84 -21.14 7.65 17.95
N GLN A 85 -21.89 7.65 16.85
CA GLN A 85 -23.35 7.70 16.87
C GLN A 85 -23.99 6.46 17.53
N MET A 86 -23.38 5.28 17.35
CA MET A 86 -23.83 4.07 18.04
C MET A 86 -23.66 4.22 19.56
N LEU A 87 -22.53 4.74 20.04
CA LEU A 87 -22.30 4.99 21.45
C LEU A 87 -23.23 6.09 21.98
N CYS A 88 -23.51 7.15 21.23
CA CYS A 88 -24.46 8.19 21.64
C CYS A 88 -25.88 7.61 21.82
N ARG A 89 -26.37 6.79 20.89
CA ARG A 89 -27.69 6.14 21.03
C ARG A 89 -27.76 5.22 22.24
N ALA A 90 -26.69 4.45 22.49
CA ALA A 90 -26.64 3.57 23.65
C ALA A 90 -26.55 4.36 24.98
N ASP A 91 -25.86 5.49 25.00
CA ASP A 91 -25.78 6.36 26.16
C ASP A 91 -27.12 6.99 26.51
N SER A 92 -27.85 7.50 25.50
CA SER A 92 -29.20 8.04 25.66
C SER A 92 -30.19 6.98 26.20
N ALA A 93 -29.95 5.70 25.94
CA ALA A 93 -30.72 4.58 26.46
C ALA A 93 -30.20 4.07 27.83
N GLY A 94 -29.20 4.73 28.44
CA GLY A 94 -28.61 4.32 29.71
C GLY A 94 -27.79 3.03 29.64
N GLN A 95 -27.38 2.60 28.45
CA GLN A 95 -26.74 1.30 28.22
C GLN A 95 -25.20 1.33 28.21
N LEU A 96 -24.56 2.49 28.37
CA LEU A 96 -23.11 2.53 28.43
C LEU A 96 -22.55 2.23 29.81
N THR A 97 -21.51 1.38 29.84
CA THR A 97 -20.66 1.24 31.04
C THR A 97 -19.81 2.52 31.26
N ALA A 98 -19.14 2.63 32.42
CA ALA A 98 -18.18 3.71 32.65
C ALA A 98 -17.08 3.73 31.57
N LEU A 99 -16.61 2.56 31.11
CA LEU A 99 -15.64 2.44 30.02
C LEU A 99 -16.26 2.91 28.69
N GLY A 100 -17.50 2.49 28.38
CA GLY A 100 -18.19 2.94 27.17
C GLY A 100 -18.37 4.46 27.09
N LYS A 101 -18.64 5.12 28.23
CA LYS A 101 -18.69 6.59 28.31
C LYS A 101 -17.33 7.24 28.06
N ARG A 102 -16.24 6.67 28.58
CA ARG A 102 -14.88 7.17 28.31
C ARG A 102 -14.53 7.02 26.82
N VAL A 103 -14.80 5.86 26.21
CA VAL A 103 -14.58 5.62 24.78
C VAL A 103 -15.38 6.60 23.91
N LYS A 104 -16.65 6.88 24.28
CA LYS A 104 -17.46 7.90 23.58
C LYS A 104 -16.81 9.29 23.65
N ALA A 105 -16.32 9.68 24.83
CA ALA A 105 -15.64 10.98 25.03
C ALA A 105 -14.35 11.08 24.22
N GLU A 106 -13.56 10.00 24.22
CA GLU A 106 -12.32 9.92 23.41
C GLU A 106 -12.61 10.05 21.91
N LEU A 107 -13.64 9.34 21.39
CA LEU A 107 -14.05 9.49 20.00
C LEU A 107 -14.50 10.91 19.67
N ALA A 108 -15.19 11.59 20.59
CA ALA A 108 -15.56 13.00 20.39
C ALA A 108 -14.33 13.90 20.24
N THR A 109 -13.27 13.66 21.01
CA THR A 109 -11.98 14.36 20.91
C THR A 109 -11.30 14.09 19.56
N VAL A 110 -11.26 12.82 19.12
CA VAL A 110 -10.70 12.43 17.83
C VAL A 110 -11.45 13.09 16.66
N ILE A 111 -12.78 13.13 16.74
CA ILE A 111 -13.63 13.79 15.74
C ILE A 111 -13.33 15.28 15.69
N ALA A 112 -13.31 15.95 16.86
CA ALA A 112 -13.02 17.39 16.94
C ALA A 112 -11.63 17.73 16.38
N GLY A 113 -10.61 16.94 16.70
CA GLY A 113 -9.24 17.11 16.15
C GLY A 113 -9.12 16.82 14.64
N SER A 114 -10.12 16.16 14.05
CA SER A 114 -10.17 15.85 12.63
C SER A 114 -11.12 16.74 11.82
N GLU A 115 -11.86 17.64 12.48
CA GLU A 115 -12.88 18.48 11.83
C GLU A 115 -12.26 19.35 10.74
N GLY A 116 -12.88 19.36 9.56
CA GLY A 116 -12.40 20.09 8.39
C GLY A 116 -11.13 19.54 7.72
N ARG A 117 -10.58 18.40 8.22
CA ARG A 117 -9.31 17.81 7.74
C ARG A 117 -9.49 16.46 7.05
N TRP A 118 -10.69 16.18 6.54
CA TRP A 118 -11.01 14.90 5.89
C TRP A 118 -10.15 14.64 4.66
N GLY A 119 -9.26 13.65 4.75
CA GLY A 119 -8.36 13.28 3.68
C GLY A 119 -7.14 14.18 3.48
N ASP A 120 -6.94 15.17 4.35
CA ASP A 120 -5.79 16.06 4.32
C ASP A 120 -4.51 15.35 4.74
N LEU A 121 -3.39 15.73 4.11
CA LEU A 121 -2.06 15.33 4.51
C LEU A 121 -1.78 15.80 5.94
N SER A 122 -1.36 14.89 6.82
CA SER A 122 -0.97 15.23 8.20
C SER A 122 0.48 15.75 8.25
N ASP A 123 0.88 16.30 9.41
CA ASP A 123 2.27 16.72 9.60
C ASP A 123 3.23 15.52 9.63
N ILE A 124 2.78 14.37 10.14
CA ILE A 124 3.51 13.08 10.00
C ILE A 124 3.71 12.77 8.52
N GLY A 125 2.68 12.94 7.68
CA GLY A 125 2.77 12.71 6.24
C GLY A 125 3.78 13.63 5.55
N LYS A 126 3.83 14.91 5.93
CA LYS A 126 4.85 15.84 5.44
C LYS A 126 6.25 15.40 5.85
N GLN A 127 6.43 14.98 7.11
CA GLN A 127 7.73 14.51 7.60
C GLN A 127 8.19 13.24 6.85
N GLN A 128 7.28 12.29 6.58
CA GLN A 128 7.57 11.11 5.77
C GLN A 128 8.10 11.48 4.38
N MET A 129 7.44 12.44 3.70
CA MET A 129 7.88 12.90 2.37
C MET A 129 9.27 13.54 2.41
N LYS A 130 9.56 14.36 3.43
CA LYS A 130 10.91 14.95 3.63
C LYS A 130 11.96 13.87 3.88
N SER A 131 11.68 12.92 4.77
CA SER A 131 12.61 11.84 5.12
C SER A 131 12.94 10.95 3.91
N ILE A 132 11.93 10.57 3.11
CA ILE A 132 12.13 9.79 1.88
C ILE A 132 12.96 10.58 0.87
N ALA A 133 12.68 11.87 0.66
CA ALA A 133 13.45 12.72 -0.24
C ALA A 133 14.93 12.82 0.20
N THR A 134 15.16 12.99 1.49
CA THR A 134 16.52 13.04 2.05
C THR A 134 17.28 11.74 1.83
N ARG A 135 16.67 10.59 2.13
CA ARG A 135 17.30 9.28 1.90
C ARG A 135 17.52 8.99 0.42
N MET A 136 16.59 9.39 -0.44
CA MET A 136 16.71 9.26 -1.90
C MET A 136 17.93 10.02 -2.41
N ALA A 137 18.12 11.27 -2.00
CA ALA A 137 19.27 12.10 -2.38
C ALA A 137 20.58 11.56 -1.77
N ALA A 138 20.56 11.07 -0.53
CA ALA A 138 21.74 10.50 0.14
C ALA A 138 22.19 9.18 -0.47
N ASN A 139 21.24 8.32 -0.90
CA ASN A 139 21.56 7.03 -1.51
C ASN A 139 22.02 7.14 -2.98
N TYR A 140 21.63 8.23 -3.68
CA TYR A 140 21.92 8.43 -5.10
C TYR A 140 22.37 9.87 -5.38
N PRO A 141 23.47 10.34 -4.74
CA PRO A 141 23.91 11.74 -4.86
C PRO A 141 24.20 12.15 -6.31
N GLU A 142 24.67 11.23 -7.16
CA GLU A 142 24.98 11.50 -8.56
C GLU A 142 23.74 11.91 -9.36
N ILE A 143 22.57 11.35 -9.04
CA ILE A 143 21.30 11.63 -9.74
C ILE A 143 20.82 13.05 -9.41
N PHE A 144 21.15 13.57 -8.21
CA PHE A 144 20.70 14.86 -7.72
C PHE A 144 21.82 15.90 -7.67
N ALA A 145 22.97 15.66 -8.35
CA ALA A 145 24.11 16.57 -8.36
C ALA A 145 23.91 17.75 -9.32
N GLY A 146 24.52 18.90 -8.97
CA GLY A 146 24.55 20.09 -9.84
C GLY A 146 23.17 20.54 -10.31
N GLN A 147 23.05 20.83 -11.61
CA GLN A 147 21.81 21.28 -12.25
C GLN A 147 20.92 20.09 -12.73
N ALA A 148 20.96 18.95 -12.03
CA ALA A 148 20.13 17.80 -12.41
C ALA A 148 18.66 18.17 -12.50
N VAL A 149 17.93 17.52 -13.42
CA VAL A 149 16.52 17.79 -13.66
C VAL A 149 15.64 16.89 -12.78
N VAL A 150 14.73 17.48 -12.03
CA VAL A 150 13.70 16.76 -11.26
C VAL A 150 12.33 17.08 -11.85
N GLN A 151 11.75 16.12 -12.56
CA GLN A 151 10.37 16.23 -13.07
C GLN A 151 9.41 15.57 -12.07
N ALA A 152 8.53 16.36 -11.47
CA ALA A 152 7.53 15.88 -10.51
C ALA A 152 6.11 16.03 -11.07
N ARG A 153 5.33 14.96 -11.02
CA ARG A 153 3.94 14.92 -11.48
C ARG A 153 3.06 14.34 -10.40
N SER A 154 1.87 14.91 -10.20
CA SER A 154 0.91 14.46 -9.20
C SER A 154 -0.49 14.34 -9.78
N THR A 155 -1.30 13.45 -9.19
CA THR A 155 -2.76 13.57 -9.33
C THR A 155 -3.22 14.91 -8.75
N ILE A 156 -4.39 15.40 -9.18
CA ILE A 156 -4.95 16.68 -8.73
C ILE A 156 -5.49 16.65 -7.29
N VAL A 157 -5.39 15.51 -6.60
CA VAL A 157 -5.88 15.36 -5.22
C VAL A 157 -4.95 16.08 -4.25
N ASN A 158 -5.49 16.96 -3.41
CA ASN A 158 -4.75 17.87 -2.52
C ASN A 158 -3.58 17.19 -1.79
N ARG A 159 -3.83 16.08 -1.09
CA ARG A 159 -2.77 15.36 -0.36
C ARG A 159 -1.62 14.86 -1.25
N CYS A 160 -1.89 14.52 -2.52
CA CYS A 160 -0.86 14.09 -3.47
C CYS A 160 -0.03 15.31 -3.95
N VAL A 161 -0.69 16.43 -4.23
CA VAL A 161 -0.04 17.68 -4.59
C VAL A 161 0.84 18.18 -3.44
N MET A 162 0.33 18.15 -2.22
CA MET A 162 1.09 18.53 -1.02
C MET A 162 2.27 17.59 -0.74
N SER A 163 2.11 16.28 -0.97
CA SER A 163 3.21 15.30 -0.86
C SER A 163 4.30 15.57 -1.91
N MET A 164 3.91 15.82 -3.16
CA MET A 164 4.83 16.23 -4.22
C MET A 164 5.59 17.50 -3.85
N GLY A 165 4.85 18.57 -3.46
CA GLY A 165 5.45 19.85 -3.09
C GLY A 165 6.44 19.72 -1.92
N THR A 166 6.10 18.95 -0.89
CA THR A 166 6.98 18.69 0.26
C THR A 166 8.26 17.95 -0.14
N THR A 167 8.14 16.91 -1.00
CA THR A 167 9.30 16.16 -1.53
C THR A 167 10.23 17.08 -2.33
N VAL A 168 9.66 17.83 -3.26
CA VAL A 168 10.42 18.74 -4.14
C VAL A 168 11.09 19.87 -3.34
N GLN A 169 10.38 20.44 -2.36
CA GLN A 169 10.93 21.45 -1.46
C GLN A 169 12.14 20.90 -0.69
N GLN A 170 12.07 19.66 -0.21
CA GLN A 170 13.19 19.04 0.50
C GLN A 170 14.38 18.80 -0.42
N LEU A 171 14.16 18.30 -1.65
CA LEU A 171 15.23 18.13 -2.63
C LEU A 171 15.91 19.47 -2.99
N ALA A 172 15.11 20.53 -3.20
CA ALA A 172 15.62 21.88 -3.46
C ALA A 172 16.44 22.45 -2.27
N ALA A 173 16.03 22.12 -1.04
CA ALA A 173 16.80 22.52 0.15
C ALA A 173 18.14 21.78 0.26
N LEU A 174 18.22 20.52 -0.20
CA LEU A 174 19.45 19.73 -0.23
C LEU A 174 20.40 20.16 -1.37
N ASN A 175 19.83 20.49 -2.54
CA ASN A 175 20.59 21.03 -3.66
C ASN A 175 19.81 22.19 -4.36
N PRO A 176 20.13 23.45 -4.05
CA PRO A 176 19.44 24.61 -4.65
C PRO A 176 19.69 24.79 -6.16
N GLN A 177 20.62 24.06 -6.75
CA GLN A 177 20.93 24.14 -8.19
C GLN A 177 20.02 23.27 -9.05
N LEU A 178 19.21 22.38 -8.43
CA LEU A 178 18.31 21.50 -9.17
C LEU A 178 17.35 22.29 -10.08
N THR A 179 17.21 21.82 -11.30
CA THR A 179 16.15 22.30 -12.22
C THR A 179 14.87 21.51 -11.94
N ILE A 180 13.87 22.15 -11.38
CA ILE A 180 12.62 21.50 -10.95
C ILE A 180 11.47 21.88 -11.89
N ASP A 181 10.85 20.83 -12.49
CA ASP A 181 9.62 20.93 -13.27
C ASP A 181 8.50 20.18 -12.53
N MET A 182 7.61 20.92 -11.85
CA MET A 182 6.54 20.38 -11.02
C MET A 182 5.16 20.69 -11.62
N ASN A 183 4.30 19.68 -11.77
CA ASN A 183 2.93 19.87 -12.26
C ASN A 183 1.94 18.87 -11.64
N ALA A 184 0.69 19.33 -11.44
CA ALA A 184 -0.47 18.50 -11.13
C ALA A 184 -1.59 18.85 -12.12
N SER A 185 -1.88 17.94 -13.04
CA SER A 185 -2.80 18.20 -14.14
C SER A 185 -3.79 17.07 -14.35
N GLN A 186 -5.04 17.41 -14.64
CA GLN A 186 -6.06 16.47 -15.10
C GLN A 186 -5.59 15.73 -16.37
N ARG A 187 -4.78 16.39 -17.21
CA ARG A 187 -4.18 15.79 -18.41
C ARG A 187 -3.36 14.54 -18.12
N ASP A 188 -2.71 14.45 -16.96
CA ASP A 188 -1.83 13.33 -16.60
C ASP A 188 -2.58 12.18 -15.90
N THR A 189 -3.88 12.33 -15.64
CA THR A 189 -4.72 11.33 -14.96
C THR A 189 -4.80 10.01 -15.72
N TRP A 190 -4.68 10.02 -17.06
CA TRP A 190 -4.75 8.82 -17.88
C TRP A 190 -3.66 7.77 -17.56
N PHE A 191 -2.54 8.19 -16.98
CA PHE A 191 -1.50 7.25 -16.53
C PHE A 191 -1.30 7.29 -15.01
N LEU A 192 -1.44 8.45 -14.33
CA LEU A 192 -1.22 8.57 -12.89
C LEU A 192 -2.33 7.91 -12.05
N ASN A 193 -3.57 7.90 -12.55
CA ASN A 193 -4.72 7.35 -11.84
C ASN A 193 -5.83 6.94 -12.83
N HIS A 194 -5.47 6.10 -13.80
CA HIS A 194 -6.40 5.66 -14.83
C HIS A 194 -7.60 4.90 -14.24
N GLN A 195 -8.81 5.30 -14.65
CA GLN A 195 -10.07 4.69 -14.24
C GLN A 195 -10.61 3.78 -15.35
N ASP A 196 -10.27 2.50 -15.30
CA ASP A 196 -10.81 1.51 -16.23
C ASP A 196 -12.20 1.02 -15.78
N LYS A 197 -13.25 1.47 -16.46
CA LYS A 197 -14.63 1.13 -16.09
C LYS A 197 -14.88 -0.38 -16.06
N GLN A 198 -14.44 -1.11 -17.08
CA GLN A 198 -14.67 -2.55 -17.18
C GLN A 198 -14.01 -3.33 -16.04
N LEU A 199 -12.75 -3.00 -15.71
CA LEU A 199 -12.04 -3.62 -14.60
C LEU A 199 -12.67 -3.24 -13.26
N ARG A 200 -13.12 -1.99 -13.09
CA ARG A 200 -13.84 -1.58 -11.87
C ARG A 200 -15.18 -2.30 -11.69
N ASP A 201 -15.90 -2.54 -12.78
CA ASP A 201 -17.15 -3.29 -12.71
C ASP A 201 -16.88 -4.76 -12.32
N SER A 202 -15.80 -5.37 -12.82
CA SER A 202 -15.42 -6.74 -12.45
C SER A 202 -14.98 -6.89 -10.97
N MET A 203 -14.47 -5.84 -10.32
CA MET A 203 -14.22 -5.83 -8.87
C MET A 203 -15.47 -6.20 -8.06
N LYS A 204 -16.64 -5.79 -8.55
CA LYS A 204 -17.96 -6.03 -7.92
C LYS A 204 -18.63 -7.32 -8.41
N SER A 205 -17.87 -8.24 -9.02
CA SER A 205 -18.44 -9.52 -9.45
C SER A 205 -19.13 -10.22 -8.27
N LYS A 206 -20.30 -10.83 -8.52
CA LYS A 206 -21.05 -11.56 -7.49
C LYS A 206 -20.19 -12.62 -6.82
N ARG A 207 -19.33 -13.31 -7.59
CA ARG A 207 -18.43 -14.34 -7.06
C ARG A 207 -17.43 -13.78 -6.07
N ALA A 208 -16.79 -12.63 -6.36
CA ALA A 208 -15.82 -12.01 -5.47
C ALA A 208 -16.49 -11.42 -4.22
N THR A 209 -17.64 -10.75 -4.38
CA THR A 209 -18.38 -10.16 -3.23
C THR A 209 -18.90 -11.24 -2.29
N THR A 210 -19.52 -12.31 -2.83
CA THR A 210 -20.00 -13.43 -1.99
C THR A 210 -18.85 -14.10 -1.24
N ALA A 211 -17.74 -14.38 -1.90
CA ALA A 211 -16.57 -14.99 -1.24
C ALA A 211 -16.01 -14.09 -0.14
N TYR A 212 -15.98 -12.78 -0.36
CA TYR A 212 -15.54 -11.82 0.66
C TYR A 212 -16.51 -11.75 1.85
N ASP A 213 -17.81 -11.71 1.61
CA ASP A 213 -18.84 -11.69 2.66
C ASP A 213 -18.77 -12.96 3.53
N GLU A 214 -18.62 -14.14 2.90
CA GLU A 214 -18.44 -15.41 3.62
C GLU A 214 -17.14 -15.44 4.41
N PHE A 215 -16.05 -14.89 3.87
CA PHE A 215 -14.76 -14.78 4.55
C PHE A 215 -14.85 -13.87 5.79
N TRP A 216 -15.61 -12.77 5.73
CA TRP A 216 -15.78 -11.85 6.85
C TRP A 216 -16.78 -12.37 7.91
N LYS A 217 -17.72 -13.25 7.54
CA LYS A 217 -18.82 -13.69 8.39
C LYS A 217 -18.44 -14.16 9.80
N PRO A 218 -17.36 -14.96 9.99
CA PRO A 218 -16.92 -15.39 11.32
C PRO A 218 -16.52 -14.23 12.25
N TYR A 219 -16.07 -13.10 11.68
CA TYR A 219 -15.50 -11.96 12.41
C TYR A 219 -16.49 -10.81 12.66
N THR A 220 -17.80 -11.08 12.46
CA THR A 220 -18.85 -10.06 12.64
C THR A 220 -19.29 -9.90 14.09
N LYS A 221 -18.81 -10.77 14.98
CA LYS A 221 -19.16 -10.81 16.41
C LYS A 221 -17.92 -10.57 17.29
N ASN A 222 -18.08 -9.71 18.28
CA ASN A 222 -17.09 -9.48 19.34
C ASN A 222 -17.82 -9.32 20.69
N PRO A 223 -18.37 -10.42 21.27
CA PRO A 223 -19.15 -10.34 22.49
C PRO A 223 -18.33 -9.83 23.70
N ARG A 224 -17.00 -9.99 23.68
CA ARG A 224 -16.12 -9.43 24.71
C ARG A 224 -16.15 -7.90 24.67
N LEU A 225 -15.97 -7.30 23.50
CA LEU A 225 -16.03 -5.84 23.32
C LEU A 225 -17.42 -5.31 23.74
N MET A 226 -18.49 -6.00 23.34
CA MET A 226 -19.85 -5.61 23.69
C MET A 226 -20.06 -5.58 25.21
N LYS A 227 -19.59 -6.60 25.96
CA LYS A 227 -19.65 -6.63 27.43
C LYS A 227 -18.81 -5.56 28.12
N LEU A 228 -17.68 -5.14 27.51
CA LEU A 228 -16.86 -4.05 28.03
C LEU A 228 -17.54 -2.69 27.92
N LEU A 229 -18.24 -2.45 26.83
CA LEU A 229 -18.81 -1.13 26.51
C LEU A 229 -20.25 -0.93 26.98
N PHE A 230 -21.05 -2.02 27.12
CA PHE A 230 -22.48 -1.93 27.37
C PHE A 230 -22.92 -2.69 28.61
N VAL A 231 -23.89 -2.13 29.34
CA VAL A 231 -24.46 -2.70 30.56
C VAL A 231 -25.22 -3.99 30.25
N ASN A 232 -26.08 -3.95 29.21
CA ASN A 232 -26.82 -5.12 28.74
C ASN A 232 -26.72 -5.23 27.22
N PRO A 233 -25.70 -5.92 26.70
CA PRO A 233 -25.48 -6.07 25.24
C PRO A 233 -26.67 -6.65 24.48
N ASP A 234 -27.42 -7.57 25.09
CA ASP A 234 -28.54 -8.26 24.45
C ASP A 234 -29.76 -7.34 24.24
N SER A 235 -29.87 -6.25 25.01
CA SER A 235 -30.94 -5.28 24.91
C SER A 235 -30.73 -4.19 23.85
N LEU A 236 -29.55 -4.14 23.23
CA LEU A 236 -29.20 -3.05 22.30
C LEU A 236 -29.98 -3.07 20.98
N GLY A 237 -30.41 -4.24 20.54
CA GLY A 237 -31.26 -4.38 19.34
C GLY A 237 -30.69 -3.62 18.11
N ARG A 238 -31.47 -2.66 17.60
CA ARG A 238 -31.09 -1.83 16.44
C ARG A 238 -30.22 -0.61 16.79
N LEU A 239 -30.00 -0.33 18.09
CA LEU A 239 -29.20 0.83 18.50
C LEU A 239 -27.73 0.69 18.09
N VAL A 240 -27.19 -0.53 18.16
CA VAL A 240 -25.80 -0.84 17.92
C VAL A 240 -25.67 -2.07 17.02
N SER A 241 -24.92 -1.92 15.92
CA SER A 241 -24.45 -3.05 15.12
C SER A 241 -23.07 -3.48 15.61
N GLU A 242 -22.97 -4.66 16.22
CA GLU A 242 -21.72 -5.21 16.74
C GLU A 242 -20.62 -5.25 15.67
N LYS A 243 -20.96 -5.75 14.45
CA LYS A 243 -20.06 -5.76 13.28
C LYS A 243 -19.47 -4.40 12.99
N TRP A 244 -20.32 -3.39 12.83
CA TRP A 244 -19.88 -2.06 12.39
C TRP A 244 -19.26 -1.25 13.52
N LEU A 245 -19.71 -1.46 14.78
CA LEU A 245 -19.06 -0.83 15.93
C LEU A 245 -17.63 -1.32 16.07
N SER A 246 -17.40 -2.63 16.10
CA SER A 246 -16.08 -3.24 16.25
C SER A 246 -15.15 -2.79 15.13
N TYR A 247 -15.60 -2.89 13.87
CA TYR A 247 -14.81 -2.52 12.69
C TYR A 247 -14.40 -1.05 12.67
N TYR A 248 -15.36 -0.12 12.84
CA TYR A 248 -15.04 1.31 12.74
C TYR A 248 -14.37 1.86 13.98
N LEU A 249 -14.61 1.27 15.15
CA LEU A 249 -13.91 1.65 16.38
C LEU A 249 -12.42 1.29 16.28
N LEU A 250 -12.10 0.06 15.85
CA LEU A 250 -10.71 -0.34 15.60
C LEU A 250 -10.08 0.47 14.49
N LYS A 251 -10.78 0.70 13.37
CA LYS A 251 -10.28 1.54 12.27
C LYS A 251 -9.97 2.96 12.72
N THR A 252 -10.79 3.54 13.59
CA THR A 252 -10.55 4.88 14.16
C THR A 252 -9.33 4.88 15.07
N ALA A 253 -9.13 3.84 15.88
CA ALA A 253 -7.93 3.71 16.69
C ALA A 253 -6.67 3.60 15.83
N LEU A 254 -6.71 2.75 14.80
CA LEU A 254 -5.56 2.49 13.92
C LEU A 254 -5.13 3.71 13.09
N ILE A 255 -6.07 4.59 12.70
CA ILE A 255 -5.70 5.80 11.94
C ILE A 255 -4.92 6.81 12.77
N GLN A 256 -5.04 6.78 14.12
CA GLN A 256 -4.38 7.75 14.99
C GLN A 256 -2.84 7.70 14.85
N GLN A 257 -2.26 6.57 14.45
CA GLN A 257 -0.83 6.50 14.12
C GLN A 257 -0.39 7.47 13.01
N ASN A 258 -1.33 7.98 12.22
CA ASN A 258 -1.08 8.90 11.12
C ASN A 258 -1.30 10.38 11.48
N THR A 259 -1.70 10.66 12.72
CA THR A 259 -1.99 12.00 13.23
C THR A 259 -1.19 12.24 14.51
N GLN A 260 -1.12 13.49 14.96
CA GLN A 260 -0.43 13.85 16.21
C GLN A 260 -1.11 13.29 17.48
N GLN A 261 -2.24 12.61 17.33
CA GLN A 261 -3.00 12.02 18.46
C GLN A 261 -2.66 10.54 18.68
N ALA A 262 -1.63 10.00 18.05
CA ALA A 262 -1.29 8.58 18.08
C ALA A 262 -1.14 8.01 19.51
N ASP A 263 -0.51 8.77 20.41
CA ASP A 263 -0.20 8.33 21.78
C ASP A 263 -1.34 8.59 22.79
N SER A 264 -2.44 9.21 22.35
CA SER A 264 -3.52 9.63 23.25
C SER A 264 -4.72 8.69 23.26
N THR A 265 -4.76 7.67 22.40
CA THR A 265 -5.92 6.79 22.29
C THR A 265 -5.78 5.53 23.14
N THR A 266 -6.79 5.30 23.99
CA THR A 266 -6.94 4.05 24.74
C THR A 266 -7.79 3.02 23.98
N ILE A 267 -8.40 3.43 22.87
CA ILE A 267 -9.35 2.59 22.12
C ILE A 267 -8.67 1.30 21.62
N ILE A 268 -7.40 1.36 21.21
CA ILE A 268 -6.66 0.18 20.73
C ILE A 268 -6.56 -0.91 21.81
N SER A 269 -6.43 -0.54 23.09
CA SER A 269 -6.33 -1.49 24.19
C SER A 269 -7.62 -2.29 24.46
N LEU A 270 -8.73 -1.90 23.85
CA LEU A 270 -9.99 -2.65 23.90
C LEU A 270 -9.92 -3.94 23.05
N PHE A 271 -8.97 -4.05 22.14
CA PHE A 271 -8.87 -5.15 21.20
C PHE A 271 -7.74 -6.10 21.57
N THR A 272 -7.99 -7.39 21.42
CA THR A 272 -6.98 -8.44 21.58
C THR A 272 -6.13 -8.54 20.31
N ASN A 273 -5.00 -9.25 20.40
CA ASN A 273 -4.21 -9.58 19.20
C ASN A 273 -5.04 -10.34 18.15
N ASP A 274 -5.94 -11.21 18.57
CA ASP A 274 -6.85 -11.91 17.67
C ASP A 274 -7.80 -10.94 16.95
N ASP A 275 -8.40 -9.98 17.68
CA ASP A 275 -9.27 -8.96 17.08
C ASP A 275 -8.50 -8.14 16.03
N ILE A 276 -7.27 -7.76 16.33
CA ILE A 276 -6.39 -6.97 15.46
C ILE A 276 -5.96 -7.79 14.22
N HIS A 277 -5.60 -9.05 14.42
CA HIS A 277 -5.23 -9.95 13.33
C HIS A 277 -6.42 -10.24 12.40
N HIS A 278 -7.61 -10.51 12.96
CA HIS A 278 -8.83 -10.70 12.17
C HIS A 278 -9.19 -9.45 11.35
N PHE A 279 -9.05 -8.26 11.93
CA PHE A 279 -9.24 -7.00 11.19
C PHE A 279 -8.28 -6.89 10.02
N TRP A 280 -7.00 -7.21 10.24
CA TRP A 280 -5.99 -7.23 9.18
C TRP A 280 -6.32 -8.24 8.07
N GLN A 281 -6.75 -9.46 8.42
CA GLN A 281 -7.16 -10.47 7.45
C GLN A 281 -8.32 -9.98 6.56
N ILE A 282 -9.33 -9.34 7.16
CA ILE A 282 -10.48 -8.77 6.44
C ILE A 282 -10.01 -7.68 5.46
N GLU A 283 -9.20 -6.73 5.93
CA GLU A 283 -8.67 -5.66 5.09
C GLU A 283 -7.78 -6.23 3.98
N ASN A 284 -6.90 -7.19 4.28
CA ASN A 284 -6.02 -7.83 3.31
C ASN A 284 -6.81 -8.54 2.20
N ALA A 285 -7.84 -9.30 2.57
CA ALA A 285 -8.73 -9.97 1.62
C ALA A 285 -9.51 -8.97 0.76
N TRP A 286 -9.98 -7.86 1.34
CA TRP A 286 -10.64 -6.79 0.58
C TRP A 286 -9.71 -6.20 -0.47
N TRP A 287 -8.48 -5.82 -0.09
CA TRP A 287 -7.51 -5.25 -1.03
C TRP A 287 -7.14 -6.23 -2.14
N TYR A 288 -7.04 -7.52 -1.82
CA TYR A 288 -6.80 -8.55 -2.83
C TYR A 288 -7.94 -8.64 -3.84
N THR A 289 -9.19 -8.70 -3.37
CA THR A 289 -10.36 -8.78 -4.26
C THR A 289 -10.53 -7.54 -5.13
N GLN A 290 -10.11 -6.36 -4.64
CA GLN A 290 -10.28 -5.11 -5.37
C GLN A 290 -9.11 -4.79 -6.32
N HIS A 291 -7.87 -5.15 -5.95
CA HIS A 291 -6.67 -4.64 -6.63
C HIS A 291 -5.61 -5.70 -6.93
N GLY A 292 -5.73 -6.89 -6.35
CA GLY A 292 -4.84 -8.03 -6.61
C GLY A 292 -5.19 -8.82 -7.86
N ALA A 293 -4.39 -9.85 -8.16
CA ALA A 293 -4.64 -10.77 -9.28
C ALA A 293 -5.70 -11.85 -8.93
N CYS A 294 -6.82 -11.43 -8.34
CA CYS A 294 -7.87 -12.28 -7.78
C CYS A 294 -8.63 -13.06 -8.85
N LEU A 295 -8.58 -14.39 -8.80
CA LEU A 295 -9.28 -15.27 -9.77
C LEU A 295 -10.81 -15.19 -9.66
N LEU A 296 -11.35 -14.73 -8.53
CA LEU A 296 -12.80 -14.59 -8.32
C LEU A 296 -13.42 -13.47 -9.18
N ASN A 297 -12.60 -12.52 -9.62
CA ASN A 297 -13.01 -11.41 -10.50
C ASN A 297 -12.28 -11.39 -11.85
N GLY A 298 -11.66 -12.52 -12.24
CA GLY A 298 -10.99 -12.70 -13.52
C GLY A 298 -9.48 -12.41 -13.52
N GLY A 299 -8.86 -12.06 -12.38
CA GLY A 299 -7.40 -11.92 -12.24
C GLY A 299 -6.77 -10.70 -12.91
N ASN A 300 -7.56 -9.83 -13.51
CA ASN A 300 -7.07 -8.75 -14.40
C ASN A 300 -6.93 -7.38 -13.73
N GLN A 301 -7.22 -7.24 -12.45
CA GLN A 301 -7.14 -5.96 -11.74
C GLN A 301 -5.77 -5.26 -11.83
N PRO A 302 -4.63 -5.98 -11.80
CA PRO A 302 -3.33 -5.35 -11.99
C PRO A 302 -3.17 -4.56 -13.29
N TYR A 303 -3.87 -4.96 -14.35
CA TYR A 303 -3.83 -4.26 -15.65
C TYR A 303 -4.54 -2.90 -15.66
N THR A 304 -5.19 -2.50 -14.57
CA THR A 304 -5.59 -1.09 -14.38
C THR A 304 -4.38 -0.16 -14.51
N GLN A 305 -3.16 -0.64 -14.20
CA GLN A 305 -1.93 0.13 -14.27
C GLN A 305 -1.12 -0.07 -15.56
N ARG A 306 -1.70 -0.66 -16.61
CA ARG A 306 -1.03 -0.88 -17.90
C ARG A 306 -0.52 0.41 -18.56
N PHE A 307 -1.25 1.51 -18.43
CA PHE A 307 -0.84 2.80 -18.99
C PHE A 307 0.30 3.43 -18.20
N LEU A 308 0.26 3.34 -16.87
CA LEU A 308 1.36 3.80 -16.03
C LEU A 308 2.64 3.02 -16.33
N LEU A 309 2.57 1.69 -16.42
CA LEU A 309 3.75 0.88 -16.73
C LEU A 309 4.31 1.20 -18.12
N ARG A 310 3.46 1.36 -19.15
CA ARG A 310 3.92 1.83 -20.49
C ARG A 310 4.60 3.19 -20.41
N LYS A 311 4.03 4.12 -19.65
CA LYS A 311 4.60 5.47 -19.48
C LYS A 311 5.95 5.42 -18.75
N LEU A 312 6.08 4.61 -17.70
CA LEU A 312 7.35 4.39 -16.99
C LEU A 312 8.43 3.86 -17.95
N ILE A 313 8.08 2.88 -18.80
CA ILE A 313 9.02 2.32 -19.80
C ILE A 313 9.41 3.38 -20.84
N ALA A 314 8.45 4.09 -21.41
CA ALA A 314 8.71 5.10 -22.43
C ALA A 314 9.54 6.28 -21.89
N ASP A 315 9.27 6.71 -20.67
CA ASP A 315 10.04 7.76 -20.01
C ASP A 315 11.48 7.32 -19.74
N ALA A 316 11.66 6.08 -19.25
CA ALA A 316 13.00 5.53 -19.07
C ALA A 316 13.77 5.46 -20.41
N ASP A 317 13.16 4.88 -21.46
CA ASP A 317 13.79 4.81 -22.79
C ASP A 317 14.24 6.20 -23.31
N SER A 318 13.49 7.25 -22.98
CA SER A 318 13.86 8.63 -23.32
C SER A 318 15.03 9.14 -22.47
N CYS A 319 15.00 8.86 -21.17
CA CYS A 319 16.02 9.30 -20.22
C CYS A 319 17.40 8.61 -20.44
N LEU A 320 17.41 7.36 -20.93
CA LEU A 320 18.65 6.64 -21.22
C LEU A 320 19.54 7.36 -22.25
N ARG A 321 18.98 8.24 -23.07
CA ARG A 321 19.70 8.99 -24.12
C ARG A 321 20.24 10.35 -23.64
N LEU A 322 19.91 10.74 -22.42
CA LEU A 322 20.29 12.04 -21.86
C LEU A 322 21.57 11.92 -21.04
N GLN A 323 22.40 12.97 -21.03
CA GLN A 323 23.63 13.00 -20.23
C GLN A 323 23.30 12.98 -18.74
N ASN A 324 22.40 13.86 -18.28
CA ASN A 324 22.01 14.04 -16.90
C ASN A 324 20.46 14.05 -16.77
N PRO A 325 19.79 12.91 -16.90
CA PRO A 325 18.32 12.86 -16.88
C PRO A 325 17.74 13.15 -15.49
N GLY A 326 18.50 12.95 -14.41
CA GLY A 326 18.07 13.22 -13.04
C GLY A 326 16.97 12.29 -12.57
N ALA A 327 15.83 12.84 -12.09
CA ALA A 327 14.74 12.05 -11.51
C ALA A 327 13.38 12.41 -12.07
N GLN A 328 12.52 11.38 -12.23
CA GLN A 328 11.10 11.53 -12.53
C GLN A 328 10.28 11.00 -11.37
N LEU A 329 9.60 11.89 -10.66
CA LEU A 329 8.83 11.61 -9.46
C LEU A 329 7.33 11.70 -9.76
N ARG A 330 6.56 10.65 -9.39
CA ARG A 330 5.11 10.59 -9.61
C ARG A 330 4.42 10.34 -8.28
N PHE A 331 3.34 11.08 -8.01
CA PHE A 331 2.62 11.04 -6.74
C PHE A 331 1.15 10.72 -6.95
N GLY A 332 0.66 9.72 -6.23
CA GLY A 332 -0.71 9.24 -6.35
C GLY A 332 -1.19 8.45 -5.14
N HIS A 333 -1.72 7.26 -5.39
CA HIS A 333 -2.56 6.55 -4.44
C HIS A 333 -2.16 5.08 -4.29
N GLU A 334 -2.56 4.48 -3.15
CA GLU A 334 -2.48 3.03 -2.88
C GLU A 334 -3.20 2.19 -3.93
N THR A 335 -4.33 2.70 -4.45
CA THR A 335 -5.14 2.05 -5.50
C THR A 335 -4.45 1.97 -6.86
N VAL A 336 -3.31 2.62 -7.00
CA VAL A 336 -2.41 2.54 -8.16
C VAL A 336 -1.17 1.74 -7.81
N LEU A 337 -0.58 1.99 -6.64
CA LEU A 337 0.68 1.39 -6.23
C LEU A 337 0.55 -0.13 -6.02
N LEU A 338 -0.51 -0.60 -5.33
CA LEU A 338 -0.73 -2.03 -5.12
C LEU A 338 -0.94 -2.79 -6.43
N PRO A 339 -1.88 -2.42 -7.33
CA PRO A 339 -2.02 -3.14 -8.60
C PRO A 339 -0.79 -2.98 -9.50
N LEU A 340 0.01 -1.91 -9.41
CA LEU A 340 1.28 -1.80 -10.11
C LEU A 340 2.29 -2.83 -9.58
N ALA A 341 2.43 -2.99 -8.26
CA ALA A 341 3.28 -4.02 -7.65
C ALA A 341 2.84 -5.42 -8.09
N CYS A 342 1.53 -5.69 -8.14
CA CYS A 342 0.97 -6.96 -8.64
C CYS A 342 1.23 -7.16 -10.15
N LEU A 343 1.11 -6.10 -10.98
CA LEU A 343 1.38 -6.17 -12.42
C LEU A 343 2.85 -6.47 -12.71
N LEU A 344 3.74 -5.83 -11.93
CA LEU A 344 5.18 -6.06 -11.97
C LEU A 344 5.57 -7.43 -11.36
N GLY A 345 4.72 -8.01 -10.52
CA GLY A 345 5.03 -9.25 -9.79
C GLY A 345 6.12 -9.06 -8.74
N LEU A 346 6.28 -7.83 -8.22
CA LEU A 346 7.26 -7.53 -7.18
C LEU A 346 7.10 -8.49 -6.00
N ASN A 347 8.20 -9.10 -5.55
CA ASN A 347 8.24 -10.01 -4.38
C ASN A 347 7.13 -11.09 -4.39
N GLY A 348 6.68 -11.53 -5.57
CA GLY A 348 5.63 -12.54 -5.69
C GLY A 348 4.19 -12.01 -5.58
N PHE A 349 3.95 -10.70 -5.52
CA PHE A 349 2.60 -10.12 -5.40
C PHE A 349 1.67 -10.36 -6.61
N HIS A 350 2.16 -11.00 -7.67
CA HIS A 350 1.33 -11.52 -8.77
C HIS A 350 0.58 -12.82 -8.42
N PHE A 351 0.70 -13.31 -7.20
CA PHE A 351 0.04 -14.52 -6.71
C PHE A 351 -1.46 -14.50 -7.01
N GLN A 352 -1.97 -15.63 -7.54
CA GLN A 352 -3.36 -15.82 -7.90
C GLN A 352 -4.02 -16.85 -6.98
N ALA A 353 -5.07 -16.46 -6.30
CA ALA A 353 -5.86 -17.32 -5.45
C ALA A 353 -7.35 -17.24 -5.78
N SER A 354 -8.05 -18.36 -5.61
CA SER A 354 -9.52 -18.45 -5.63
C SER A 354 -10.13 -18.54 -4.23
N ARG A 355 -9.32 -18.82 -3.21
CA ARG A 355 -9.73 -18.86 -1.81
C ARG A 355 -9.00 -17.75 -1.06
N LEU A 356 -9.74 -16.90 -0.35
CA LEU A 356 -9.17 -15.76 0.39
C LEU A 356 -8.33 -16.20 1.59
N ALA A 357 -8.60 -17.39 2.14
CA ALA A 357 -7.81 -17.99 3.21
C ALA A 357 -6.38 -18.38 2.78
N ASP A 358 -6.11 -18.47 1.47
CA ASP A 358 -4.77 -18.83 0.96
C ASP A 358 -3.81 -17.63 0.92
N LEU A 359 -4.30 -16.40 1.09
CA LEU A 359 -3.49 -15.18 0.98
C LEU A 359 -2.40 -15.10 2.04
N GLU A 360 -2.80 -15.28 3.28
CA GLU A 360 -1.92 -15.18 4.44
C GLU A 360 -0.79 -16.22 4.41
N PRO A 361 -1.08 -17.53 4.24
CA PRO A 361 -0.04 -18.57 4.17
C PRO A 361 0.90 -18.45 2.97
N HIS A 362 0.51 -17.72 1.92
CA HIS A 362 1.36 -17.48 0.75
C HIS A 362 2.12 -16.14 0.81
N GLY A 363 2.10 -15.45 1.95
CA GLY A 363 2.82 -14.19 2.12
C GLY A 363 2.25 -13.01 1.33
N TRP A 364 1.00 -13.09 0.87
CA TRP A 364 0.35 -11.95 0.21
C TRP A 364 -0.19 -10.98 1.26
N TRP A 365 0.67 -10.10 1.77
CA TRP A 365 0.39 -9.16 2.83
C TRP A 365 0.43 -7.73 2.29
N ALA A 366 -0.72 -7.23 1.90
CA ALA A 366 -0.85 -5.92 1.24
C ALA A 366 -0.26 -4.76 2.06
N CYS A 367 -0.29 -4.84 3.39
CA CYS A 367 0.28 -3.83 4.29
C CYS A 367 1.79 -3.61 4.07
N LEU A 368 2.52 -4.59 3.52
CA LEU A 368 3.94 -4.45 3.18
C LEU A 368 4.16 -3.68 1.86
N VAL A 369 3.13 -3.59 1.01
CA VAL A 369 3.23 -2.92 -0.30
C VAL A 369 2.91 -1.44 -0.19
N PHE A 370 1.82 -1.09 0.52
CA PHE A 370 1.25 0.24 0.43
C PHE A 370 1.06 0.97 1.77
N PRO A 371 1.97 0.95 2.75
CA PRO A 371 1.84 1.85 3.89
C PRO A 371 1.65 3.30 3.41
N MET A 372 1.29 4.23 4.29
CA MET A 372 1.33 5.65 3.94
C MET A 372 2.72 6.02 3.41
N ALA A 373 2.81 6.92 2.45
CA ALA A 373 4.05 7.32 1.78
C ALA A 373 4.77 6.19 0.99
N ALA A 374 4.14 5.02 0.81
CA ALA A 374 4.74 3.91 0.07
C ALA A 374 5.19 4.33 -1.33
N ASN A 375 6.25 3.69 -1.81
CA ASN A 375 6.82 4.04 -3.10
C ASN A 375 7.47 2.85 -3.79
N ILE A 376 7.52 2.92 -5.13
CA ILE A 376 8.31 2.06 -5.99
C ILE A 376 9.33 2.96 -6.70
N GLN A 377 10.62 2.59 -6.64
CA GLN A 377 11.70 3.32 -7.28
C GLN A 377 12.45 2.37 -8.22
N PHE A 378 12.67 2.80 -9.45
CA PHE A 378 13.57 2.18 -10.41
C PHE A 378 14.82 3.03 -10.49
N VAL A 379 15.96 2.50 -10.10
CA VAL A 379 17.24 3.20 -10.11
C VAL A 379 18.09 2.59 -11.20
N PHE A 380 18.52 3.41 -12.16
CA PHE A 380 19.21 2.99 -13.37
C PHE A 380 20.71 3.29 -13.28
N TYR A 381 21.50 2.36 -13.81
CA TYR A 381 22.97 2.40 -13.76
C TYR A 381 23.55 2.16 -15.14
N ARG A 382 24.60 2.90 -15.45
CA ARG A 382 25.42 2.74 -16.67
C ARG A 382 26.87 3.10 -16.40
N LYS A 383 27.79 2.73 -17.28
CA LYS A 383 29.20 3.16 -17.22
C LYS A 383 29.33 4.62 -17.66
N ASP A 384 28.76 4.93 -18.82
CA ASP A 384 28.73 6.25 -19.45
C ASP A 384 27.50 6.34 -20.37
N ILE A 385 27.39 7.46 -21.15
CA ILE A 385 26.25 7.69 -22.06
C ILE A 385 26.24 6.72 -23.26
N HIS A 386 27.36 6.10 -23.60
CA HIS A 386 27.46 5.15 -24.71
C HIS A 386 27.23 3.70 -24.27
N ASP A 387 27.08 3.48 -22.98
CA ASP A 387 26.83 2.15 -22.42
C ASP A 387 25.47 1.60 -22.86
N ARG A 388 25.50 0.54 -23.66
CA ARG A 388 24.29 -0.14 -24.17
C ARG A 388 23.74 -1.16 -23.20
N ASP A 389 24.55 -1.57 -22.22
CA ASP A 389 24.17 -2.52 -21.19
C ASP A 389 23.68 -1.77 -19.93
N VAL A 390 22.56 -1.04 -20.06
CA VAL A 390 21.94 -0.37 -18.91
C VAL A 390 21.29 -1.38 -18.02
N ILE A 391 21.63 -1.33 -16.74
CA ILE A 391 21.01 -2.14 -15.70
C ILE A 391 20.22 -1.25 -14.73
N PHE A 392 19.31 -1.85 -13.99
CA PHE A 392 18.56 -1.16 -12.96
C PHE A 392 18.25 -2.11 -11.80
N LYS A 393 17.92 -1.54 -10.64
CA LYS A 393 17.26 -2.26 -9.56
C LYS A 393 15.93 -1.60 -9.22
N VAL A 394 15.02 -2.37 -8.67
CA VAL A 394 13.73 -1.88 -8.20
C VAL A 394 13.68 -1.92 -6.68
N LEU A 395 13.19 -0.84 -6.09
CA LEU A 395 12.94 -0.75 -4.65
C LEU A 395 11.43 -0.65 -4.40
N LEU A 396 10.95 -1.40 -3.42
CA LEU A 396 9.62 -1.26 -2.84
C LEU A 396 9.78 -0.72 -1.42
N ASN A 397 9.25 0.46 -1.16
CA ASN A 397 9.40 1.14 0.13
C ASN A 397 10.87 1.24 0.55
N GLU A 398 11.73 1.67 -0.38
CA GLU A 398 13.18 1.86 -0.24
C GLU A 398 13.98 0.57 0.05
N ARG A 399 13.35 -0.61 -0.08
CA ARG A 399 13.98 -1.93 0.05
C ARG A 399 14.10 -2.60 -1.30
N GLU A 400 15.23 -3.27 -1.56
CA GLU A 400 15.42 -4.03 -2.80
C GLU A 400 14.33 -5.07 -2.97
N ALA A 401 13.68 -5.06 -4.13
CA ALA A 401 12.60 -5.96 -4.47
C ALA A 401 12.96 -6.84 -5.66
N THR A 402 12.37 -8.03 -5.71
CA THR A 402 12.56 -8.98 -6.79
C THR A 402 11.49 -8.83 -7.86
N LEU A 403 11.89 -9.10 -9.12
CA LEU A 403 11.00 -9.21 -10.28
C LEU A 403 10.90 -10.68 -10.72
N PRO A 404 9.82 -11.11 -11.40
CA PRO A 404 9.69 -12.45 -11.98
C PRO A 404 10.51 -12.58 -13.28
N LEU A 405 11.74 -12.12 -13.26
CA LEU A 405 12.71 -12.13 -14.35
C LEU A 405 13.98 -12.84 -13.88
N PRO A 406 14.60 -13.67 -14.72
CA PRO A 406 15.91 -14.22 -14.40
C PRO A 406 16.94 -13.09 -14.33
N SER A 407 17.86 -13.19 -13.38
CA SER A 407 18.99 -12.27 -13.29
C SER A 407 20.24 -13.00 -12.77
N SER A 408 21.34 -12.86 -13.50
CA SER A 408 22.67 -13.29 -13.07
C SER A 408 23.39 -12.26 -12.18
N ILE A 409 22.81 -11.07 -12.02
CA ILE A 409 23.36 -9.92 -11.30
C ILE A 409 22.39 -9.40 -10.23
N ALA A 410 21.53 -10.26 -9.69
CA ALA A 410 20.56 -9.85 -8.66
C ALA A 410 21.24 -9.05 -7.52
N PRO A 411 20.59 -7.98 -7.03
CA PRO A 411 19.23 -7.50 -7.27
C PRO A 411 19.07 -6.60 -8.52
N TYR A 412 20.05 -6.59 -9.40
CA TYR A 412 20.05 -5.83 -10.65
C TYR A 412 19.43 -6.65 -11.78
N TYR A 413 18.84 -5.96 -12.76
CA TYR A 413 18.23 -6.52 -13.96
C TYR A 413 18.68 -5.75 -15.18
N HIS A 414 18.84 -6.39 -16.33
CA HIS A 414 19.06 -5.70 -17.61
C HIS A 414 17.78 -4.99 -18.04
N TRP A 415 17.89 -3.72 -18.43
CA TRP A 415 16.75 -2.93 -18.88
C TRP A 415 16.09 -3.50 -20.13
N SER A 416 16.89 -4.03 -21.07
CA SER A 416 16.40 -4.69 -22.28
C SER A 416 15.43 -5.83 -21.98
N ASP A 417 15.74 -6.68 -20.99
CA ASP A 417 14.94 -7.85 -20.64
C ASP A 417 13.63 -7.43 -19.97
N PHE A 418 13.71 -6.47 -19.04
CA PHE A 418 12.53 -5.89 -18.41
C PHE A 418 11.58 -5.28 -19.46
N ARG A 419 12.12 -4.43 -20.32
CA ARG A 419 11.38 -3.74 -21.36
C ARG A 419 10.67 -4.73 -22.30
N HIS A 420 11.41 -5.72 -22.78
CA HIS A 420 10.87 -6.76 -23.67
C HIS A 420 9.74 -7.53 -22.99
N TYR A 421 9.99 -8.07 -21.81
CA TYR A 421 9.02 -8.87 -21.07
C TYR A 421 7.72 -8.11 -20.78
N TYR A 422 7.82 -6.90 -20.24
CA TYR A 422 6.61 -6.17 -19.84
C TYR A 422 5.86 -5.59 -21.04
N LEU A 423 6.52 -5.16 -22.10
CA LEU A 423 5.82 -4.74 -23.33
C LEU A 423 5.05 -5.90 -23.95
N GLN A 424 5.66 -7.08 -24.08
CA GLN A 424 4.95 -8.28 -24.56
C GLN A 424 3.75 -8.64 -23.67
N LYS A 425 3.92 -8.63 -22.35
CA LYS A 425 2.83 -8.88 -21.39
C LYS A 425 1.66 -7.92 -21.59
N LEU A 426 1.94 -6.64 -21.76
CA LEU A 426 0.93 -5.59 -21.96
C LEU A 426 0.27 -5.68 -23.33
N ASP A 427 1.01 -6.04 -24.38
CA ASP A 427 0.48 -6.21 -25.75
C ASP A 427 -0.44 -7.43 -25.82
N LYS A 428 -0.03 -8.55 -25.21
CA LYS A 428 -0.87 -9.75 -25.12
C LYS A 428 -2.21 -9.43 -24.45
N TYR A 429 -2.20 -8.78 -23.29
CA TYR A 429 -3.43 -8.37 -22.60
C TYR A 429 -4.31 -7.45 -23.48
N SER A 430 -3.70 -6.51 -24.21
CA SER A 430 -4.43 -5.59 -25.08
C SER A 430 -5.09 -6.30 -26.26
N GLN A 431 -4.48 -7.37 -26.78
CA GLN A 431 -5.03 -8.21 -27.85
C GLN A 431 -6.18 -9.08 -27.35
N GLU A 432 -6.02 -9.73 -26.19
CA GLU A 432 -7.07 -10.56 -25.56
C GLU A 432 -8.33 -9.75 -25.24
N ARG A 433 -8.18 -8.50 -24.89
CA ARG A 433 -9.29 -7.59 -24.57
C ARG A 433 -10.07 -7.09 -25.80
N LYS A 434 -9.51 -7.20 -27.00
CA LYS A 434 -10.18 -6.82 -28.25
C LYS A 434 -11.03 -7.97 -28.84
N LYS A 435 -10.80 -9.20 -28.39
CA LYS A 435 -11.60 -10.38 -28.71
C LYS A 435 -12.81 -10.48 -27.79
#